data_b41084ec6fd90b1e2237e1e08a2bedc8
#
_entry.id   b41084ec6fd90b1e2237e1e08a2bedc8
#
_cell.length_a   1.000
_cell.length_b   1.000
_cell.length_c   1.000
_cell.angle_alpha   90.00
_cell.angle_beta   90.00
_cell.angle_gamma   90.00
#
_symmetry.space_group_name_H-M   'P 1'
#
loop_
_entity.id
_entity.type
_entity.pdbx_description
1 polymer ?
#
loop_
_entity_poly.entity_id
_entity_poly.type
_entity_poly.pdbx_seq_one_letter_code
_entity_poly.pdbx_strand_id
1 'polypeptide(L)'
;MGTAMATILHIDSSARFGESGKRTQGSHTRRLTRHFLERWLTRAPDTNVISRDVAASPPSPVNGRWIQAAFTRPDARSGGMKQILLESDLLVDELEAADLILIGAPMYNFGIPSPLKAWIDNIVRVGRTFGFDRSRAGEPYWPLLAGQGRQLVLLGSRGGHGYEPG
;
A
#
# COMPACT_ATOMS: atom_id res chain seq x y z
N MET A 1 -2.19 31.77 -2.88
CA MET A 1 -1.75 30.57 -2.18
C MET A 1 -1.87 29.42 -3.18
N GLY A 2 -0.73 28.92 -3.69
CA GLY A 2 -0.77 27.76 -4.58
C GLY A 2 -1.28 26.55 -3.77
N THR A 3 -2.38 25.95 -4.22
CA THR A 3 -2.83 24.64 -3.70
C THR A 3 -1.69 23.67 -3.89
N ALA A 4 -1.20 23.07 -2.81
CA ALA A 4 -0.20 22.00 -2.90
C ALA A 4 -0.74 20.95 -3.87
N MET A 5 0.12 20.51 -4.80
CA MET A 5 -0.22 19.50 -5.80
C MET A 5 -0.47 18.18 -5.07
N ALA A 6 -1.70 17.65 -5.18
CA ALA A 6 -2.05 16.38 -4.53
C ALA A 6 -1.24 15.21 -5.12
N THR A 7 -0.84 14.27 -4.26
CA THR A 7 -0.18 13.03 -4.69
C THR A 7 -1.07 11.82 -4.40
N ILE A 8 -1.30 11.00 -5.41
CA ILE A 8 -2.00 9.71 -5.29
C ILE A 8 -1.00 8.57 -5.37
N LEU A 9 -0.98 7.70 -4.37
CA LEU A 9 -0.32 6.40 -4.45
C LEU A 9 -1.33 5.36 -4.95
N HIS A 10 -1.18 4.91 -6.18
CA HIS A 10 -2.03 3.92 -6.83
C HIS A 10 -1.39 2.54 -6.77
N ILE A 11 -2.07 1.60 -6.10
CA ILE A 11 -1.64 0.21 -5.91
C ILE A 11 -2.57 -0.73 -6.70
N ASP A 12 -2.03 -1.41 -7.70
CA ASP A 12 -2.69 -2.54 -8.36
C ASP A 12 -2.15 -3.86 -7.82
N SER A 13 -3.05 -4.78 -7.42
CA SER A 13 -2.67 -6.07 -6.84
C SER A 13 -3.26 -7.30 -7.54
N SER A 14 -3.98 -7.08 -8.65
CA SER A 14 -4.58 -8.17 -9.42
C SER A 14 -3.54 -8.94 -10.23
N ALA A 15 -3.51 -10.26 -10.09
CA ALA A 15 -2.71 -11.15 -10.93
C ALA A 15 -3.18 -11.19 -12.41
N ARG A 16 -4.40 -10.71 -12.71
CA ARG A 16 -4.89 -10.58 -14.07
C ARG A 16 -4.40 -9.27 -14.68
N PHE A 17 -3.66 -9.36 -15.77
CA PHE A 17 -3.15 -8.18 -16.48
C PHE A 17 -4.22 -7.56 -17.40
N GLY A 18 -4.18 -6.24 -17.52
CA GLY A 18 -5.14 -5.48 -18.31
C GLY A 18 -6.51 -5.37 -17.64
N GLU A 19 -7.42 -4.68 -18.32
CA GLU A 19 -8.72 -4.32 -17.79
C GLU A 19 -9.83 -5.26 -18.29
N SER A 20 -10.79 -5.59 -17.45
CA SER A 20 -12.00 -6.30 -17.87
C SER A 20 -12.78 -5.46 -18.87
N GLY A 21 -13.34 -6.11 -19.87
CA GLY A 21 -14.01 -5.45 -21.00
C GLY A 21 -13.09 -5.09 -22.16
N LYS A 22 -11.78 -4.93 -21.92
CA LYS A 22 -10.76 -4.75 -22.98
C LYS A 22 -10.01 -6.05 -23.27
N ARG A 23 -9.96 -6.99 -22.33
CA ARG A 23 -9.37 -8.32 -22.47
C ARG A 23 -10.29 -9.38 -21.88
N THR A 24 -10.34 -10.57 -22.50
CA THR A 24 -11.19 -11.70 -22.10
C THR A 24 -10.99 -12.13 -20.65
N GLN A 25 -9.77 -11.99 -20.10
CA GLN A 25 -9.43 -12.30 -18.72
C GLN A 25 -8.88 -11.09 -17.96
N GLY A 26 -9.30 -9.88 -18.32
CA GLY A 26 -8.87 -8.66 -17.67
C GLY A 26 -9.35 -8.53 -16.23
N SER A 27 -8.70 -7.66 -15.47
CA SER A 27 -8.99 -7.39 -14.07
C SER A 27 -10.11 -6.38 -13.90
N HIS A 28 -11.09 -6.69 -13.06
CA HIS A 28 -12.13 -5.74 -12.67
C HIS A 28 -11.56 -4.62 -11.79
N THR A 29 -10.67 -4.91 -10.86
CA THR A 29 -10.09 -3.89 -9.98
C THR A 29 -9.20 -2.92 -10.74
N ARG A 30 -8.38 -3.38 -11.71
CA ARG A 30 -7.59 -2.48 -12.57
C ARG A 30 -8.49 -1.55 -13.41
N ARG A 31 -9.63 -2.04 -13.88
CA ARG A 31 -10.62 -1.20 -14.57
C ARG A 31 -11.21 -0.14 -13.63
N LEU A 32 -11.54 -0.53 -12.39
CA LEU A 32 -12.09 0.39 -11.39
C LEU A 32 -11.08 1.47 -10.98
N THR A 33 -9.82 1.09 -10.68
CA THR A 33 -8.77 2.03 -10.29
C THR A 33 -8.46 3.00 -11.43
N ARG A 34 -8.37 2.51 -12.68
CA ARG A 34 -8.19 3.36 -13.85
C ARG A 34 -9.34 4.35 -14.02
N HIS A 35 -10.58 3.89 -13.93
CA HIS A 35 -11.74 4.76 -14.03
C HIS A 35 -11.74 5.84 -12.95
N PHE A 36 -11.37 5.49 -11.71
CA PHE A 36 -11.20 6.45 -10.62
C PHE A 36 -10.16 7.52 -10.98
N LEU A 37 -8.97 7.10 -11.43
CA LEU A 37 -7.88 8.01 -11.80
C LEU A 37 -8.26 8.93 -12.96
N GLU A 38 -8.90 8.41 -14.01
CA GLU A 38 -9.37 9.20 -15.14
C GLU A 38 -10.35 10.29 -14.69
N ARG A 39 -11.31 9.94 -13.83
CA ARG A 39 -12.28 10.90 -13.26
C ARG A 39 -11.64 11.92 -12.35
N TRP A 40 -10.64 11.50 -11.56
CA TRP A 40 -9.89 12.39 -10.69
C TRP A 40 -9.07 13.40 -11.50
N LEU A 41 -8.25 12.92 -12.43
CA LEU A 41 -7.36 13.75 -13.24
C LEU A 41 -8.13 14.71 -14.16
N THR A 42 -9.38 14.40 -14.56
CA THR A 42 -10.24 15.36 -15.25
C THR A 42 -10.54 16.60 -14.40
N ARG A 43 -10.59 16.45 -13.05
CA ARG A 43 -10.88 17.54 -12.10
C ARG A 43 -9.64 18.20 -11.55
N ALA A 44 -8.55 17.44 -11.42
CA ALA A 44 -7.27 17.85 -10.85
C ALA A 44 -6.12 17.34 -11.72
N PRO A 45 -5.90 17.96 -12.91
CA PRO A 45 -4.94 17.46 -13.89
C PRO A 45 -3.48 17.51 -13.42
N ASP A 46 -3.16 18.40 -12.48
CA ASP A 46 -1.82 18.56 -11.92
C ASP A 46 -1.50 17.55 -10.80
N THR A 47 -2.40 16.58 -10.51
CA THR A 47 -2.16 15.54 -9.50
C THR A 47 -0.99 14.66 -9.90
N ASN A 48 -0.02 14.51 -8.99
CA ASN A 48 1.05 13.53 -9.14
C ASN A 48 0.52 12.12 -8.85
N VAL A 49 0.80 11.14 -9.73
CA VAL A 49 0.38 9.75 -9.53
C VAL A 49 1.60 8.84 -9.45
N ILE A 50 1.86 8.29 -8.27
CA ILE A 50 2.84 7.22 -8.05
C ILE A 50 2.11 5.90 -8.27
N SER A 51 2.49 5.14 -9.30
CA SER A 51 1.87 3.85 -9.62
C SER A 51 2.75 2.69 -9.19
N ARG A 52 2.17 1.77 -8.43
CA ARG A 52 2.81 0.54 -7.94
C ARG A 52 1.96 -0.67 -8.30
N ASP A 53 2.44 -1.50 -9.22
CA ASP A 53 1.83 -2.79 -9.55
C ASP A 53 2.52 -3.90 -8.75
N VAL A 54 1.97 -4.19 -7.57
CA VAL A 54 2.54 -5.22 -6.68
C VAL A 54 2.32 -6.65 -7.20
N ALA A 55 1.43 -6.85 -8.16
CA ALA A 55 1.28 -8.17 -8.80
C ALA A 55 2.33 -8.41 -9.89
N ALA A 56 2.74 -7.35 -10.60
CA ALA A 56 3.80 -7.44 -11.61
C ALA A 56 5.21 -7.45 -10.97
N SER A 57 5.39 -6.67 -9.90
CA SER A 57 6.65 -6.58 -9.15
C SER A 57 6.35 -6.75 -7.65
N PRO A 58 6.18 -8.01 -7.19
CA PRO A 58 5.82 -8.29 -5.81
C PRO A 58 6.93 -7.85 -4.84
N PRO A 59 6.60 -7.13 -3.77
CA PRO A 59 7.57 -6.85 -2.72
C PRO A 59 8.08 -8.15 -2.06
N SER A 60 9.32 -8.12 -1.61
CA SER A 60 9.92 -9.25 -0.90
C SER A 60 9.15 -9.57 0.38
N PRO A 61 8.83 -10.84 0.66
CA PRO A 61 8.21 -11.22 1.92
C PRO A 61 9.11 -10.87 3.11
N VAL A 62 8.50 -10.32 4.16
CA VAL A 62 9.19 -10.02 5.42
C VAL A 62 9.73 -11.32 6.05
N ASN A 63 10.97 -11.29 6.49
CA ASN A 63 11.66 -12.43 7.10
C ASN A 63 12.39 -12.01 8.39
N GLY A 64 13.01 -12.98 9.09
CA GLY A 64 13.66 -12.73 10.38
C GLY A 64 14.76 -11.67 10.33
N ARG A 65 15.54 -11.59 9.24
CA ARG A 65 16.58 -10.56 9.08
C ARG A 65 15.98 -9.17 8.89
N TRP A 66 14.89 -9.09 8.12
CA TRP A 66 14.14 -7.86 7.96
C TRP A 66 13.58 -7.37 9.31
N ILE A 67 12.93 -8.27 10.09
CA ILE A 67 12.40 -7.95 11.41
C ILE A 67 13.51 -7.44 12.34
N GLN A 68 14.65 -8.12 12.40
CA GLN A 68 15.80 -7.69 13.19
C GLN A 68 16.26 -6.27 12.76
N ALA A 69 16.39 -6.02 11.46
CA ALA A 69 16.82 -4.72 10.95
C ALA A 69 15.80 -3.61 11.25
N ALA A 70 14.49 -3.90 11.09
CA ALA A 70 13.41 -2.94 11.34
C ALA A 70 13.35 -2.51 12.81
N PHE A 71 13.53 -3.45 13.76
CA PHE A 71 13.51 -3.17 15.20
C PHE A 71 14.85 -2.71 15.78
N THR A 72 15.93 -2.74 14.98
CA THR A 72 17.20 -2.12 15.38
C THR A 72 17.12 -0.61 15.20
N ARG A 73 17.58 0.14 16.21
CA ARG A 73 17.61 1.63 16.12
C ARG A 73 18.40 2.07 14.89
N PRO A 74 17.98 3.13 14.19
CA PRO A 74 18.60 3.57 12.93
C PRO A 74 20.11 3.81 13.03
N ASP A 75 20.58 4.39 14.14
CA ASP A 75 21.98 4.66 14.44
C ASP A 75 22.84 3.39 14.69
N ALA A 76 22.20 2.30 15.10
CA ALA A 76 22.84 1.01 15.38
C ALA A 76 22.76 0.01 14.20
N ARG A 77 22.09 0.36 13.08
CA ARG A 77 21.96 -0.54 11.92
C ARG A 77 23.27 -0.68 11.19
N SER A 78 23.71 -1.93 10.98
CA SER A 78 24.82 -2.24 10.08
C SER A 78 24.49 -1.91 8.62
N GLY A 79 25.52 -1.85 7.75
CA GLY A 79 25.31 -1.68 6.30
C GLY A 79 24.40 -2.75 5.69
N GLY A 80 24.55 -4.03 6.11
CA GLY A 80 23.69 -5.12 5.68
C GLY A 80 22.23 -4.96 6.11
N MET A 81 21.97 -4.46 7.32
CA MET A 81 20.61 -4.16 7.80
C MET A 81 19.95 -3.02 7.00
N LYS A 82 20.71 -1.98 6.67
CA LYS A 82 20.23 -0.88 5.83
C LYS A 82 19.87 -1.39 4.44
N GLN A 83 20.72 -2.24 3.86
CA GLN A 83 20.47 -2.85 2.54
C GLN A 83 19.18 -3.69 2.52
N ILE A 84 18.92 -4.49 3.56
CA ILE A 84 17.69 -5.30 3.69
C ILE A 84 16.44 -4.42 3.74
N LEU A 85 16.52 -3.23 4.30
CA LEU A 85 15.38 -2.32 4.46
C LEU A 85 15.13 -1.40 3.26
N LEU A 86 16.01 -1.33 2.26
CA LEU A 86 15.89 -0.39 1.13
C LEU A 86 14.54 -0.48 0.40
N GLU A 87 14.07 -1.70 0.11
CA GLU A 87 12.78 -1.89 -0.55
C GLU A 87 11.64 -1.35 0.31
N SER A 88 11.62 -1.71 1.59
CA SER A 88 10.63 -1.22 2.55
C SER A 88 10.72 0.30 2.74
N ASP A 89 11.91 0.88 2.77
CA ASP A 89 12.10 2.32 2.88
C ASP A 89 11.48 3.04 1.68
N LEU A 90 11.72 2.55 0.45
CA LEU A 90 11.10 3.08 -0.76
C LEU A 90 9.56 3.03 -0.70
N LEU A 91 8.99 1.89 -0.29
CA LEU A 91 7.54 1.73 -0.20
C LEU A 91 6.91 2.65 0.87
N VAL A 92 7.62 2.88 1.98
CA VAL A 92 7.20 3.82 3.03
C VAL A 92 7.33 5.27 2.55
N ASP A 93 8.40 5.63 1.83
CA ASP A 93 8.57 6.97 1.25
C ASP A 93 7.41 7.31 0.29
N GLU A 94 7.00 6.36 -0.57
CA GLU A 94 5.83 6.52 -1.44
C GLU A 94 4.53 6.72 -0.66
N LEU A 95 4.34 5.96 0.42
CA LEU A 95 3.17 6.08 1.31
C LEU A 95 3.15 7.44 2.03
N GLU A 96 4.30 7.89 2.55
CA GLU A 96 4.43 9.16 3.26
C GLU A 96 4.22 10.37 2.33
N ALA A 97 4.60 10.24 1.06
CA ALA A 97 4.40 11.29 0.06
C ALA A 97 2.94 11.42 -0.41
N ALA A 98 2.09 10.41 -0.18
CA ALA A 98 0.74 10.38 -0.70
C ALA A 98 -0.27 11.11 0.20
N ASP A 99 -1.17 11.89 -0.41
CA ASP A 99 -2.37 12.44 0.21
C ASP A 99 -3.55 11.47 0.11
N LEU A 100 -3.57 10.66 -0.95
CA LEU A 100 -4.58 9.64 -1.19
C LEU A 100 -3.90 8.32 -1.60
N ILE A 101 -4.32 7.23 -0.96
CA ILE A 101 -3.92 5.87 -1.32
C ILE A 101 -5.11 5.21 -2.04
N LEU A 102 -4.92 4.84 -3.29
CA LEU A 102 -5.91 4.12 -4.11
C LEU A 102 -5.47 2.67 -4.28
N ILE A 103 -6.24 1.72 -3.76
CA ILE A 103 -5.89 0.30 -3.82
C ILE A 103 -6.94 -0.47 -4.62
N GLY A 104 -6.50 -1.18 -5.67
CA GLY A 104 -7.28 -2.18 -6.37
C GLY A 104 -6.99 -3.58 -5.81
N ALA A 105 -7.94 -4.16 -5.06
CA ALA A 105 -7.77 -5.45 -4.38
C ALA A 105 -8.86 -6.46 -4.78
N PRO A 106 -8.58 -7.41 -5.69
CA PRO A 106 -9.48 -8.53 -5.91
C PRO A 106 -9.44 -9.48 -4.71
N MET A 107 -10.56 -10.16 -4.44
CA MET A 107 -10.58 -11.23 -3.45
C MET A 107 -10.03 -12.52 -4.06
N TYR A 108 -8.98 -13.08 -3.48
CA TYR A 108 -8.42 -14.39 -3.80
C TYR A 108 -8.48 -15.29 -2.56
N ASN A 109 -9.09 -16.46 -2.67
CA ASN A 109 -9.21 -17.40 -1.55
C ASN A 109 -9.73 -16.73 -0.25
N PHE A 110 -10.78 -15.93 -0.36
CA PHE A 110 -11.43 -15.19 0.74
C PHE A 110 -10.55 -14.12 1.42
N GLY A 111 -9.46 -13.71 0.78
CA GLY A 111 -8.54 -12.71 1.31
C GLY A 111 -7.98 -11.78 0.23
N ILE A 112 -7.06 -10.92 0.65
CA ILE A 112 -6.31 -10.06 -0.27
C ILE A 112 -5.23 -10.86 -1.01
N PRO A 113 -4.80 -10.43 -2.22
CA PRO A 113 -3.69 -11.06 -2.92
C PRO A 113 -2.41 -11.06 -2.09
N SER A 114 -1.62 -12.15 -2.15
CA SER A 114 -0.37 -12.28 -1.41
C SER A 114 0.64 -11.14 -1.66
N PRO A 115 0.80 -10.61 -2.89
CA PRO A 115 1.66 -9.44 -3.11
C PRO A 115 1.18 -8.17 -2.40
N LEU A 116 -0.15 -7.98 -2.28
CA LEU A 116 -0.69 -6.86 -1.50
C LEU A 116 -0.40 -7.02 -0.01
N LYS A 117 -0.49 -8.27 0.51
CA LYS A 117 -0.11 -8.54 1.91
C LYS A 117 1.38 -8.28 2.14
N ALA A 118 2.26 -8.70 1.20
CA ALA A 118 3.69 -8.41 1.28
C ALA A 118 3.97 -6.89 1.28
N TRP A 119 3.24 -6.11 0.45
CA TRP A 119 3.32 -4.65 0.46
C TRP A 119 2.92 -4.08 1.82
N ILE A 120 1.78 -4.51 2.38
CA ILE A 120 1.32 -4.07 3.70
C ILE A 120 2.38 -4.38 4.77
N ASP A 121 2.95 -5.59 4.77
CA ASP A 121 3.96 -6.00 5.74
C ASP A 121 5.24 -5.14 5.64
N ASN A 122 5.60 -4.70 4.45
CA ASN A 122 6.77 -3.85 4.23
C ASN A 122 6.54 -2.39 4.66
N ILE A 123 5.33 -1.86 4.55
CA ILE A 123 5.02 -0.47 4.94
C ILE A 123 4.68 -0.32 6.43
N VAL A 124 4.35 -1.41 7.14
CA VAL A 124 4.14 -1.38 8.61
C VAL A 124 5.50 -1.40 9.29
N ARG A 125 6.09 -0.20 9.46
CA ARG A 125 7.47 0.03 9.92
C ARG A 125 7.51 0.77 11.24
N VAL A 126 8.17 0.16 12.23
CA VAL A 126 8.43 0.82 13.51
C VAL A 126 9.31 2.07 13.33
N GLY A 127 8.90 3.16 13.95
CA GLY A 127 9.59 4.45 13.85
C GLY A 127 9.33 5.23 12.55
N ARG A 128 8.51 4.69 11.61
CA ARG A 128 8.08 5.35 10.38
C ARG A 128 6.56 5.47 10.31
N THR A 129 5.85 4.35 10.24
CA THR A 129 4.39 4.32 10.14
C THR A 129 3.70 4.06 11.46
N PHE A 130 4.38 3.43 12.41
CA PHE A 130 3.90 3.26 13.77
C PHE A 130 5.02 3.39 14.80
N GLY A 131 4.65 3.82 16.02
CA GLY A 131 5.50 3.79 17.20
C GLY A 131 5.27 2.54 18.02
N PHE A 132 6.30 2.08 18.75
CA PHE A 132 6.24 0.94 19.64
C PHE A 132 7.03 1.19 20.91
N ASP A 133 6.39 1.02 22.08
CA ASP A 133 7.03 1.08 23.40
C ASP A 133 6.33 0.11 24.36
N ARG A 134 7.08 -0.89 24.85
CA ARG A 134 6.58 -1.90 25.79
C ARG A 134 6.23 -1.33 27.16
N SER A 135 6.78 -0.19 27.54
CA SER A 135 6.50 0.46 28.83
C SER A 135 5.11 1.11 28.87
N ARG A 136 4.46 1.33 27.73
CA ARG A 136 3.10 1.88 27.65
C ARG A 136 2.09 0.77 27.95
N ALA A 137 1.61 0.73 29.17
CA ALA A 137 0.62 -0.26 29.62
C ALA A 137 -0.68 -0.13 28.81
N GLY A 138 -1.14 -1.25 28.23
CA GLY A 138 -2.41 -1.34 27.48
C GLY A 138 -2.34 -0.91 26.01
N GLU A 139 -1.50 0.04 25.62
CA GLU A 139 -1.39 0.55 24.22
C GLU A 139 0.08 0.70 23.78
N PRO A 140 0.82 -0.42 23.61
CA PRO A 140 2.24 -0.36 23.25
C PRO A 140 2.49 0.12 21.81
N TYR A 141 1.46 0.19 20.97
CA TYR A 141 1.52 0.64 19.57
C TYR A 141 0.70 1.90 19.38
N TRP A 142 1.21 2.82 18.54
CA TRP A 142 0.43 3.98 18.10
C TRP A 142 0.76 4.34 16.65
N PRO A 143 -0.22 4.83 15.86
CA PRO A 143 0.02 5.24 14.49
C PRO A 143 0.81 6.56 14.45
N LEU A 144 1.81 6.64 13.56
CA LEU A 144 2.59 7.86 13.33
C LEU A 144 2.02 8.70 12.15
N LEU A 145 1.23 8.05 11.29
CA LEU A 145 0.64 8.71 10.12
C LEU A 145 -0.81 9.18 10.37
N ALA A 146 -1.36 8.97 11.56
CA ALA A 146 -2.71 9.42 11.92
C ALA A 146 -2.80 10.95 11.98
N GLY A 147 -3.99 11.48 11.66
CA GLY A 147 -4.27 12.92 11.77
C GLY A 147 -3.63 13.81 10.69
N GLN A 148 -2.96 13.23 9.69
CA GLN A 148 -2.32 13.98 8.62
C GLN A 148 -3.23 14.21 7.39
N GLY A 149 -4.53 13.91 7.50
CA GLY A 149 -5.52 14.13 6.43
C GLY A 149 -5.46 13.16 5.26
N ARG A 150 -4.64 12.10 5.34
CA ARG A 150 -4.57 11.08 4.28
C ARG A 150 -5.89 10.35 4.12
N GLN A 151 -6.22 10.07 2.86
CA GLN A 151 -7.42 9.32 2.50
C GLN A 151 -7.03 7.95 1.93
N LEU A 152 -7.87 6.95 2.15
CA LEU A 152 -7.74 5.61 1.56
C LEU A 152 -9.01 5.28 0.78
N VAL A 153 -8.84 4.90 -0.49
CA VAL A 153 -9.89 4.36 -1.34
C VAL A 153 -9.53 2.92 -1.69
N LEU A 154 -10.33 1.97 -1.22
CA LEU A 154 -10.20 0.55 -1.53
C LEU A 154 -11.27 0.12 -2.51
N LEU A 155 -10.87 -0.32 -3.71
CA LEU A 155 -11.74 -0.83 -4.75
C LEU A 155 -11.59 -2.35 -4.85
N GLY A 156 -12.56 -3.06 -4.28
CA GLY A 156 -12.60 -4.52 -4.23
C GLY A 156 -13.38 -5.15 -5.39
N SER A 157 -13.04 -6.38 -5.74
CA SER A 157 -13.88 -7.24 -6.58
C SER A 157 -13.89 -8.67 -6.06
N ARG A 158 -15.05 -9.32 -6.12
CA ARG A 158 -15.24 -10.73 -5.76
C ARG A 158 -16.03 -11.45 -6.84
N GLY A 159 -15.79 -12.75 -7.03
CA GLY A 159 -16.40 -13.55 -8.10
C GLY A 159 -17.74 -14.21 -7.73
N GLY A 160 -18.26 -13.97 -6.52
CA GLY A 160 -19.52 -14.59 -6.03
C GLY A 160 -20.28 -13.68 -5.06
N HIS A 161 -21.42 -14.21 -4.55
CA HIS A 161 -22.27 -13.58 -3.56
C HIS A 161 -22.45 -14.52 -2.37
N GLY A 162 -23.08 -14.05 -1.28
CA GLY A 162 -23.35 -14.86 -0.10
C GLY A 162 -22.15 -14.96 0.86
N TYR A 163 -21.25 -14.00 0.83
CA TYR A 163 -20.11 -13.91 1.76
C TYR A 163 -20.42 -13.04 2.99
N GLU A 164 -21.60 -12.46 3.06
CA GLU A 164 -22.04 -11.70 4.22
C GLU A 164 -22.51 -12.66 5.30
N PRO A 165 -22.20 -12.43 6.57
CA PRO A 165 -22.82 -13.16 7.67
C PRO A 165 -24.33 -12.92 7.61
N GLY A 166 -25.11 -14.02 7.65
CA GLY A 166 -26.57 -13.96 7.69
C GLY A 166 -27.09 -13.42 9.01
#